data_53484bac0f11c816d78de29accb4d3bf
#
_entry.id   53484bac0f11c816d78de29accb4d3bf
#
_cell.length_a   1.000
_cell.length_b   1.000
_cell.length_c   1.000
_cell.angle_alpha   90.00
_cell.angle_beta   90.00
_cell.angle_gamma   90.00
#
_symmetry.space_group_name_H-M   'P 1'
#
loop_
_entity.id
_entity.type
_entity.pdbx_description
1 polymer ?
#
loop_
_entity_poly.entity_id
_entity_poly.type
_entity_poly.pdbx_seq_one_letter_code
_entity_poly.pdbx_strand_id
1 'polypeptide(L)'
;TLLDTPGHVDFSAEMERTLQVLDYAILVINGADGVQGHTRTLWRLLKRYQIPTFIFINKMDQVGTDKAKVLADLQNRLDEGCIDFSEITEETYDSLAMCDEKAMEEYLESEKIEEDTIAEIIGNRKVYPCYFGSALKMEGVQEFMDGMTGYVEKNEQINSTDTNTSNFGAKVFKISRDPAGSRLTYLKVTSGTLKVKDTLTGIAGKQQSKKESDLAQDRSETVMNSWEEKVNQIRIYSGEKYEMVQEAKSGMVCAVTGLNYTYPGEGLG
;
A
#
# COMPACT_ATOMS: atom_id res chain seq x y z
N THR A 1 3.29 -9.27 1.89
CA THR A 1 2.04 -9.60 1.14
C THR A 1 1.90 -8.68 -0.05
N LEU A 2 1.65 -9.23 -1.25
CA LEU A 2 1.35 -8.44 -2.46
C LEU A 2 -0.17 -8.38 -2.64
N LEU A 3 -0.70 -7.16 -2.78
CA LEU A 3 -2.10 -6.89 -3.09
C LEU A 3 -2.20 -6.39 -4.54
N ASP A 4 -2.69 -7.24 -5.44
CA ASP A 4 -3.00 -6.84 -6.81
C ASP A 4 -4.30 -6.04 -6.84
N THR A 5 -4.27 -4.86 -7.47
CA THR A 5 -5.43 -3.98 -7.58
C THR A 5 -5.83 -3.81 -9.05
N PRO A 6 -7.14 -3.86 -9.37
CA PRO A 6 -7.59 -3.62 -10.73
C PRO A 6 -7.14 -2.24 -11.24
N GLY A 7 -6.49 -2.21 -12.40
CA GLY A 7 -6.01 -0.96 -13.03
C GLY A 7 -7.08 -0.12 -13.72
N HIS A 8 -8.35 -0.55 -13.74
CA HIS A 8 -9.41 0.14 -14.46
C HIS A 8 -10.09 1.22 -13.61
N VAL A 9 -10.45 2.34 -14.22
CA VAL A 9 -11.04 3.52 -13.55
C VAL A 9 -12.31 3.17 -12.77
N ASP A 10 -13.09 2.19 -13.23
CA ASP A 10 -14.35 1.76 -12.60
C ASP A 10 -14.17 1.16 -11.19
N PHE A 11 -12.95 0.73 -10.85
CA PHE A 11 -12.61 0.13 -9.55
C PHE A 11 -11.96 1.11 -8.57
N SER A 12 -12.02 2.41 -8.84
CA SER A 12 -11.36 3.45 -8.02
C SER A 12 -11.73 3.39 -6.53
N ALA A 13 -12.99 3.09 -6.21
CA ALA A 13 -13.46 3.01 -4.83
C ALA A 13 -12.92 1.78 -4.08
N GLU A 14 -12.74 0.63 -4.75
CA GLU A 14 -12.13 -0.56 -4.16
C GLU A 14 -10.64 -0.36 -3.95
N MET A 15 -9.98 0.23 -4.95
CA MET A 15 -8.58 0.59 -4.86
C MET A 15 -8.32 1.59 -3.72
N GLU A 16 -9.12 2.65 -3.57
CA GLU A 16 -8.95 3.64 -2.50
C GLU A 16 -9.05 3.01 -1.10
N ARG A 17 -9.89 1.99 -0.92
CA ARG A 17 -9.95 1.23 0.33
C ARG A 17 -8.67 0.42 0.57
N THR A 18 -8.12 -0.17 -0.48
CA THR A 18 -6.88 -0.93 -0.40
C THR A 18 -5.69 -0.03 -0.04
N LEU A 19 -5.65 1.20 -0.56
CA LEU A 19 -4.59 2.16 -0.21
C LEU A 19 -4.44 2.41 1.30
N GLN A 20 -5.53 2.28 2.07
CA GLN A 20 -5.50 2.50 3.52
C GLN A 20 -4.72 1.44 4.31
N VAL A 21 -4.32 0.36 3.68
CA VAL A 21 -3.61 -0.77 4.30
C VAL A 21 -2.27 -1.10 3.64
N LEU A 22 -1.84 -0.31 2.65
CA LEU A 22 -0.55 -0.48 2.00
C LEU A 22 0.57 0.15 2.84
N ASP A 23 1.71 -0.52 2.90
CA ASP A 23 2.96 0.03 3.40
C ASP A 23 3.74 0.71 2.26
N TYR A 24 3.70 0.09 1.08
CA TYR A 24 4.32 0.55 -0.16
C TYR A 24 3.40 0.31 -1.34
N ALA A 25 3.61 1.06 -2.41
CA ALA A 25 2.93 0.84 -3.68
C ALA A 25 3.93 0.60 -4.82
N ILE A 26 3.52 -0.23 -5.77
CA ILE A 26 4.19 -0.38 -7.06
C ILE A 26 3.27 0.26 -8.11
N LEU A 27 3.72 1.36 -8.71
CA LEU A 27 3.02 2.01 -9.81
C LEU A 27 3.60 1.53 -11.14
N VAL A 28 2.82 0.75 -11.88
CA VAL A 28 3.24 0.23 -13.19
C VAL A 28 2.76 1.17 -14.29
N ILE A 29 3.69 1.65 -15.12
CA ILE A 29 3.43 2.60 -16.22
C ILE A 29 3.88 1.96 -17.53
N ASN A 30 3.08 2.12 -18.58
CA ASN A 30 3.48 1.71 -19.93
C ASN A 30 4.48 2.73 -20.51
N GLY A 31 5.69 2.29 -20.86
CA GLY A 31 6.75 3.14 -21.37
C GLY A 31 6.42 3.82 -22.73
N ALA A 32 5.60 3.18 -23.55
CA ALA A 32 5.17 3.77 -24.81
C ALA A 32 4.14 4.91 -24.66
N ASP A 33 3.29 4.81 -23.62
CA ASP A 33 2.21 5.77 -23.38
C ASP A 33 2.60 6.89 -22.39
N GLY A 34 3.62 6.66 -21.56
CA GLY A 34 4.03 7.58 -20.51
C GLY A 34 2.94 7.85 -19.45
N VAL A 35 2.95 9.04 -18.86
CA VAL A 35 2.01 9.43 -17.81
C VAL A 35 0.64 9.76 -18.37
N GLN A 36 -0.32 8.88 -18.18
CA GLN A 36 -1.72 9.01 -18.58
C GLN A 36 -2.56 9.79 -17.54
N GLY A 37 -3.79 10.16 -17.92
CA GLY A 37 -4.73 10.83 -17.02
C GLY A 37 -5.04 10.00 -15.78
N HIS A 38 -5.21 8.68 -15.94
CA HIS A 38 -5.45 7.76 -14.83
C HIS A 38 -4.22 7.64 -13.92
N THR A 39 -3.02 7.55 -14.47
CA THR A 39 -1.76 7.55 -13.71
C THR A 39 -1.67 8.75 -12.76
N ARG A 40 -2.04 9.95 -13.24
CA ARG A 40 -2.07 11.17 -12.40
C ARG A 40 -3.12 11.10 -11.28
N THR A 41 -4.24 10.43 -11.53
CA THR A 41 -5.26 10.24 -10.49
C THR A 41 -4.76 9.30 -9.41
N LEU A 42 -4.16 8.16 -9.79
CA LEU A 42 -3.51 7.23 -8.85
C LEU A 42 -2.41 7.92 -8.05
N TRP A 43 -1.55 8.68 -8.73
CA TRP A 43 -0.48 9.42 -8.11
C TRP A 43 -0.97 10.39 -7.02
N ARG A 44 -2.04 11.14 -7.30
CA ARG A 44 -2.66 12.03 -6.30
C ARG A 44 -3.20 11.27 -5.09
N LEU A 45 -3.76 10.08 -5.29
CA LEU A 45 -4.22 9.24 -4.19
C LEU A 45 -3.03 8.71 -3.37
N LEU A 46 -1.98 8.19 -4.00
CA LEU A 46 -0.75 7.76 -3.32
C LEU A 46 -0.13 8.88 -2.49
N LYS A 47 -0.07 10.10 -3.04
CA LYS A 47 0.36 11.30 -2.28
C LYS A 47 -0.56 11.63 -1.11
N ARG A 48 -1.87 11.57 -1.31
CA ARG A 48 -2.87 11.85 -0.25
C ARG A 48 -2.78 10.86 0.90
N TYR A 49 -2.60 9.59 0.60
CA TYR A 49 -2.46 8.53 1.61
C TYR A 49 -1.03 8.36 2.11
N GLN A 50 -0.12 9.17 1.62
CA GLN A 50 1.30 9.20 2.05
C GLN A 50 2.01 7.85 1.87
N ILE A 51 1.74 7.14 0.79
CA ILE A 51 2.30 5.81 0.52
C ILE A 51 3.62 5.94 -0.24
N PRO A 52 4.74 5.45 0.29
CA PRO A 52 5.99 5.32 -0.44
C PRO A 52 5.78 4.48 -1.70
N THR A 53 6.32 4.93 -2.84
CA THR A 53 5.96 4.35 -4.13
C THR A 53 7.20 4.07 -4.96
N PHE A 54 7.31 2.85 -5.44
CA PHE A 54 8.23 2.43 -6.49
C PHE A 54 7.51 2.48 -7.84
N ILE A 55 8.22 2.85 -8.89
CA ILE A 55 7.66 2.98 -10.23
C ILE A 55 8.34 1.96 -11.15
N PHE A 56 7.56 1.10 -11.80
CA PHE A 56 8.06 0.18 -12.81
C PHE A 56 7.54 0.59 -14.19
N ILE A 57 8.44 1.02 -15.05
CA ILE A 57 8.15 1.42 -16.43
C ILE A 57 8.26 0.18 -17.30
N ASN A 58 7.09 -0.38 -17.64
CA ASN A 58 6.93 -1.62 -18.38
C ASN A 58 6.88 -1.40 -19.89
N LYS A 59 7.11 -2.45 -20.66
CA LYS A 59 7.05 -2.50 -22.13
C LYS A 59 8.11 -1.63 -22.81
N MET A 60 9.28 -1.50 -22.22
CA MET A 60 10.41 -0.77 -22.80
C MET A 60 10.96 -1.42 -24.07
N ASP A 61 10.55 -2.65 -24.38
CA ASP A 61 10.84 -3.36 -25.63
C ASP A 61 10.00 -2.92 -26.83
N GLN A 62 9.03 -2.04 -26.64
CA GLN A 62 8.21 -1.51 -27.74
C GLN A 62 8.99 -0.47 -28.57
N VAL A 63 8.77 -0.50 -29.88
CA VAL A 63 9.42 0.43 -30.80
C VAL A 63 8.99 1.87 -30.49
N GLY A 64 9.97 2.77 -30.35
CA GLY A 64 9.73 4.19 -30.08
C GLY A 64 9.74 4.57 -28.61
N THR A 65 9.93 3.62 -27.69
CA THR A 65 10.18 3.94 -26.28
C THR A 65 11.57 4.54 -26.11
N ASP A 66 11.68 5.55 -25.26
CA ASP A 66 12.92 6.26 -24.95
C ASP A 66 12.97 6.51 -23.44
N LYS A 67 13.92 5.88 -22.76
CA LYS A 67 14.07 5.92 -21.31
C LYS A 67 14.18 7.37 -20.78
N ALA A 68 15.00 8.19 -21.41
CA ALA A 68 15.22 9.56 -20.96
C ALA A 68 13.96 10.43 -21.11
N LYS A 69 13.21 10.25 -22.20
CA LYS A 69 11.95 10.97 -22.41
C LYS A 69 10.88 10.55 -21.41
N VAL A 70 10.79 9.25 -21.12
CA VAL A 70 9.80 8.76 -20.15
C VAL A 70 10.16 9.25 -18.75
N LEU A 71 11.43 9.20 -18.35
CA LEU A 71 11.89 9.73 -17.06
C LEU A 71 11.56 11.22 -16.93
N ALA A 72 11.86 12.02 -17.94
CA ALA A 72 11.51 13.44 -17.96
C ALA A 72 9.99 13.68 -17.88
N ASP A 73 9.17 12.83 -18.51
CA ASP A 73 7.70 12.90 -18.39
C ASP A 73 7.22 12.59 -16.98
N LEU A 74 7.84 11.59 -16.30
CA LEU A 74 7.57 11.27 -14.89
C LEU A 74 7.91 12.45 -14.00
N GLN A 75 9.10 13.01 -14.12
CA GLN A 75 9.57 14.15 -13.33
C GLN A 75 8.65 15.37 -13.50
N ASN A 76 8.28 15.70 -14.72
CA ASN A 76 7.44 16.86 -15.02
C ASN A 76 5.98 16.70 -14.57
N ARG A 77 5.42 15.49 -14.64
CA ARG A 77 3.98 15.26 -14.43
C ARG A 77 3.62 14.60 -13.12
N LEU A 78 4.55 13.91 -12.49
CA LEU A 78 4.34 13.25 -11.19
C LEU A 78 5.13 13.96 -10.10
N ASP A 79 6.47 13.85 -10.13
CA ASP A 79 7.34 14.43 -9.11
C ASP A 79 8.80 14.49 -9.57
N GLU A 80 9.51 15.58 -9.26
CA GLU A 80 10.93 15.76 -9.56
C GLU A 80 11.80 14.68 -8.88
N GLY A 81 11.34 14.11 -7.75
CA GLY A 81 11.97 13.00 -7.06
C GLY A 81 11.86 11.63 -7.75
N CYS A 82 11.32 11.55 -8.97
CA CYS A 82 11.39 10.35 -9.80
C CYS A 82 12.82 10.19 -10.33
N ILE A 83 13.55 9.20 -9.84
CA ILE A 83 14.97 8.97 -10.15
C ILE A 83 15.15 7.55 -10.70
N ASP A 84 16.02 7.39 -11.68
CA ASP A 84 16.36 6.09 -12.25
C ASP A 84 17.21 5.26 -11.29
N PHE A 85 16.70 4.09 -10.93
CA PHE A 85 17.37 3.12 -10.05
C PHE A 85 17.72 1.81 -10.77
N SER A 86 17.62 1.78 -12.12
CA SER A 86 18.05 0.59 -12.87
C SER A 86 19.54 0.30 -12.69
N GLU A 87 20.35 1.35 -12.55
CA GLU A 87 21.76 1.32 -12.21
C GLU A 87 22.07 2.52 -11.31
N ILE A 88 22.77 2.28 -10.20
CA ILE A 88 23.19 3.37 -9.33
C ILE A 88 24.53 3.92 -9.85
N THR A 89 24.48 5.14 -10.36
CA THR A 89 25.60 5.87 -10.95
C THR A 89 25.90 7.15 -10.16
N GLU A 90 26.96 7.88 -10.51
CA GLU A 90 27.23 9.21 -9.95
C GLU A 90 26.05 10.17 -10.19
N GLU A 91 25.42 10.14 -11.38
CA GLU A 91 24.25 10.94 -11.69
C GLU A 91 23.04 10.60 -10.79
N THR A 92 22.94 9.33 -10.39
CA THR A 92 21.91 8.90 -9.42
C THR A 92 22.18 9.52 -8.05
N TYR A 93 23.44 9.50 -7.58
CA TYR A 93 23.81 10.14 -6.30
C TYR A 93 23.62 11.66 -6.34
N ASP A 94 24.01 12.33 -7.43
CA ASP A 94 23.74 13.76 -7.61
C ASP A 94 22.24 14.08 -7.47
N SER A 95 21.41 13.28 -8.13
CA SER A 95 19.95 13.45 -8.07
C SER A 95 19.38 13.19 -6.68
N LEU A 96 19.88 12.18 -5.98
CA LEU A 96 19.47 11.84 -4.60
C LEU A 96 19.87 12.94 -3.61
N ALA A 97 21.09 13.46 -3.73
CA ALA A 97 21.59 14.53 -2.90
C ALA A 97 20.75 15.81 -2.99
N MET A 98 20.18 16.09 -4.17
CA MET A 98 19.27 17.24 -4.35
C MET A 98 17.92 17.07 -3.65
N CYS A 99 17.55 15.87 -3.24
CA CYS A 99 16.26 15.59 -2.64
C CYS A 99 16.25 15.67 -1.11
N ASP A 100 17.41 15.60 -0.45
CA ASP A 100 17.50 15.54 1.01
C ASP A 100 18.80 16.14 1.55
N GLU A 101 18.73 16.89 2.67
CA GLU A 101 19.89 17.55 3.29
C GLU A 101 20.94 16.54 3.80
N LYS A 102 20.50 15.45 4.46
CA LYS A 102 21.39 14.40 4.95
C LYS A 102 22.08 13.66 3.80
N ALA A 103 21.32 13.35 2.74
CA ALA A 103 21.90 12.74 1.54
C ALA A 103 22.94 13.66 0.87
N MET A 104 22.69 14.97 0.86
CA MET A 104 23.64 15.97 0.36
C MET A 104 24.92 16.01 1.21
N GLU A 105 24.81 16.00 2.54
CA GLU A 105 25.98 16.00 3.45
C GLU A 105 26.83 14.74 3.22
N GLU A 106 26.22 13.55 3.20
CA GLU A 106 26.94 12.29 2.94
C GLU A 106 27.63 12.29 1.57
N TYR A 107 26.95 12.80 0.54
CA TYR A 107 27.51 12.87 -0.81
C TYR A 107 28.70 13.83 -0.90
N LEU A 108 28.65 14.99 -0.24
CA LEU A 108 29.75 15.94 -0.20
C LEU A 108 30.97 15.41 0.57
N GLU A 109 30.77 14.52 1.55
CA GLU A 109 31.85 13.94 2.35
C GLU A 109 32.51 12.74 1.67
N SER A 110 31.75 11.89 0.98
CA SER A 110 32.22 10.58 0.51
C SER A 110 31.98 10.28 -0.97
N GLU A 111 31.35 11.19 -1.71
CA GLU A 111 30.87 10.98 -3.09
C GLU A 111 29.89 9.80 -3.22
N LYS A 112 29.29 9.39 -2.10
CA LYS A 112 28.30 8.31 -2.00
C LYS A 112 27.28 8.63 -0.94
N ILE A 113 26.12 7.98 -1.05
CA ILE A 113 25.04 8.05 -0.05
C ILE A 113 24.84 6.65 0.50
N GLU A 114 24.73 6.55 1.82
CA GLU A 114 24.50 5.27 2.50
C GLU A 114 23.14 4.68 2.10
N GLU A 115 23.09 3.37 1.92
CA GLU A 115 21.85 2.70 1.52
C GLU A 115 20.71 2.88 2.54
N ASP A 116 21.05 3.03 3.82
CA ASP A 116 20.06 3.30 4.88
C ASP A 116 19.45 4.69 4.71
N THR A 117 20.25 5.70 4.32
CA THR A 117 19.76 7.04 4.00
C THR A 117 18.89 7.01 2.75
N ILE A 118 19.26 6.26 1.72
CA ILE A 118 18.42 6.07 0.53
C ILE A 118 17.08 5.42 0.91
N ALA A 119 17.09 4.37 1.73
CA ALA A 119 15.86 3.72 2.20
C ALA A 119 14.96 4.68 2.99
N GLU A 120 15.56 5.52 3.86
CA GLU A 120 14.85 6.53 4.63
C GLU A 120 14.19 7.60 3.74
N ILE A 121 14.88 8.14 2.74
CA ILE A 121 14.31 9.16 1.84
C ILE A 121 13.23 8.60 0.92
N ILE A 122 13.31 7.31 0.54
CA ILE A 122 12.23 6.59 -0.16
C ILE A 122 11.02 6.44 0.77
N GLY A 123 11.22 5.96 1.99
CA GLY A 123 10.16 5.80 3.00
C GLY A 123 9.47 7.14 3.33
N ASN A 124 10.23 8.22 3.38
CA ASN A 124 9.75 9.60 3.58
C ASN A 124 9.15 10.24 2.32
N ARG A 125 9.13 9.51 1.19
CA ARG A 125 8.54 9.93 -0.10
C ARG A 125 9.17 11.20 -0.69
N LYS A 126 10.44 11.40 -0.44
CA LYS A 126 11.24 12.43 -1.09
C LYS A 126 11.79 11.96 -2.43
N VAL A 127 11.95 10.62 -2.57
CA VAL A 127 12.42 9.96 -3.78
C VAL A 127 11.48 8.81 -4.16
N TYR A 128 11.29 8.63 -5.45
CA TYR A 128 10.47 7.60 -6.06
C TYR A 128 11.32 6.79 -7.05
N PRO A 129 11.83 5.62 -6.64
CA PRO A 129 12.69 4.81 -7.49
C PRO A 129 11.95 4.37 -8.76
N CYS A 130 12.55 4.64 -9.91
CA CYS A 130 12.05 4.27 -11.22
C CYS A 130 12.92 3.15 -11.81
N TYR A 131 12.28 2.07 -12.24
CA TYR A 131 12.93 0.95 -12.91
C TYR A 131 12.32 0.76 -14.30
N PHE A 132 13.13 0.39 -15.26
CA PHE A 132 12.73 0.26 -16.65
C PHE A 132 12.91 -1.18 -17.13
N GLY A 133 11.89 -1.72 -17.80
CA GLY A 133 11.97 -3.10 -18.26
C GLY A 133 10.82 -3.56 -19.13
N SER A 134 10.79 -4.86 -19.38
CA SER A 134 9.70 -5.57 -20.06
C SER A 134 9.31 -6.78 -19.24
N ALA A 135 8.16 -6.71 -18.57
CA ALA A 135 7.67 -7.84 -17.78
C ALA A 135 7.42 -9.10 -18.64
N LEU A 136 7.01 -8.91 -19.91
CA LEU A 136 6.83 -10.03 -20.83
C LEU A 136 8.13 -10.78 -21.13
N LYS A 137 9.26 -10.07 -21.20
CA LYS A 137 10.59 -10.64 -21.45
C LYS A 137 11.36 -10.91 -20.17
N MET A 138 10.83 -10.56 -19.01
CA MET A 138 11.48 -10.60 -17.70
C MET A 138 12.73 -9.71 -17.61
N GLU A 139 12.87 -8.70 -18.48
CA GLU A 139 13.96 -7.73 -18.47
C GLU A 139 13.68 -6.64 -17.42
N GLY A 140 14.65 -6.34 -16.54
CA GLY A 140 14.56 -5.32 -15.48
C GLY A 140 13.65 -5.71 -14.30
N VAL A 141 13.01 -6.88 -14.34
CA VAL A 141 12.07 -7.32 -13.28
C VAL A 141 12.82 -7.79 -12.04
N GLN A 142 13.91 -8.53 -12.21
CA GLN A 142 14.70 -9.03 -11.09
C GLN A 142 15.37 -7.87 -10.34
N GLU A 143 16.00 -6.97 -11.07
CA GLU A 143 16.65 -5.77 -10.52
C GLU A 143 15.65 -4.90 -9.75
N PHE A 144 14.44 -4.75 -10.28
CA PHE A 144 13.34 -4.06 -9.60
C PHE A 144 12.96 -4.76 -8.29
N MET A 145 12.77 -6.07 -8.32
CA MET A 145 12.35 -6.84 -7.13
C MET A 145 13.43 -6.82 -6.05
N ASP A 146 14.70 -6.98 -6.43
CA ASP A 146 15.83 -6.98 -5.50
C ASP A 146 16.00 -5.60 -4.87
N GLY A 147 15.99 -4.53 -5.67
CA GLY A 147 16.09 -3.16 -5.18
C GLY A 147 14.94 -2.78 -4.26
N MET A 148 13.70 -3.07 -4.66
CA MET A 148 12.53 -2.81 -3.83
C MET A 148 12.62 -3.56 -2.48
N THR A 149 12.93 -4.85 -2.51
CA THR A 149 13.02 -5.67 -1.29
C THR A 149 14.10 -5.14 -0.35
N GLY A 150 15.28 -4.81 -0.89
CA GLY A 150 16.38 -4.28 -0.10
C GLY A 150 16.04 -2.98 0.61
N TYR A 151 15.46 -2.01 -0.08
CA TYR A 151 15.09 -0.72 0.52
C TYR A 151 13.90 -0.82 1.49
N VAL A 152 12.91 -1.69 1.22
CA VAL A 152 11.79 -1.93 2.13
C VAL A 152 12.28 -2.56 3.43
N GLU A 153 13.12 -3.62 3.37
CA GLU A 153 13.67 -4.29 4.55
C GLU A 153 14.51 -3.35 5.41
N LYS A 154 15.34 -2.51 4.80
CA LYS A 154 16.14 -1.51 5.52
C LYS A 154 15.27 -0.48 6.23
N ASN A 155 14.28 0.06 5.53
CA ASN A 155 13.37 1.04 6.13
C ASN A 155 12.53 0.45 7.28
N GLU A 156 12.11 -0.81 7.18
CA GLU A 156 11.44 -1.51 8.28
C GLU A 156 12.38 -1.70 9.49
N GLN A 157 13.66 -2.01 9.27
CA GLN A 157 14.66 -2.13 10.34
C GLN A 157 14.90 -0.79 11.05
N ILE A 158 15.00 0.31 10.31
CA ILE A 158 15.17 1.67 10.85
C ILE A 158 13.96 2.05 11.72
N ASN A 159 12.75 1.74 11.28
CA ASN A 159 11.50 2.11 11.96
C ASN A 159 11.03 1.10 13.03
N SER A 160 11.69 -0.04 13.20
CA SER A 160 11.28 -1.13 14.10
C SER A 160 11.57 -0.91 15.59
N THR A 161 12.04 0.25 15.99
CA THR A 161 12.19 0.62 17.40
C THR A 161 10.82 0.87 18.03
N ASP A 162 10.18 -0.16 18.62
CA ASP A 162 8.99 -0.11 19.50
C ASP A 162 7.65 -0.63 18.97
N THR A 163 7.60 -1.78 18.26
CA THR A 163 6.29 -2.42 18.00
C THR A 163 5.89 -3.52 19.00
N ASN A 164 6.56 -3.63 20.14
CA ASN A 164 6.17 -4.53 21.24
C ASN A 164 5.08 -3.95 22.15
N THR A 165 4.27 -3.01 21.71
CA THR A 165 3.06 -2.62 22.45
C THR A 165 1.98 -3.68 22.25
N SER A 166 1.61 -4.28 23.35
CA SER A 166 0.82 -5.50 23.49
C SER A 166 -0.63 -5.45 23.03
N ASN A 167 -1.15 -4.32 22.59
CA ASN A 167 -2.56 -4.18 22.24
C ASN A 167 -2.79 -4.52 20.76
N PHE A 168 -3.79 -5.37 20.52
CA PHE A 168 -4.25 -5.69 19.16
C PHE A 168 -4.84 -4.47 18.48
N GLY A 169 -4.50 -4.30 17.21
CA GLY A 169 -5.12 -3.33 16.32
C GLY A 169 -5.19 -3.87 14.90
N ALA A 170 -6.27 -3.57 14.17
CA ALA A 170 -6.42 -3.95 12.78
C ALA A 170 -7.26 -2.94 12.00
N LYS A 171 -7.08 -2.93 10.65
CA LYS A 171 -7.84 -2.11 9.72
C LYS A 171 -8.59 -2.98 8.75
N VAL A 172 -9.92 -2.86 8.70
CA VAL A 172 -10.76 -3.55 7.72
C VAL A 172 -10.75 -2.77 6.41
N PHE A 173 -10.46 -3.44 5.29
CA PHE A 173 -10.43 -2.77 3.97
C PHE A 173 -11.39 -3.37 2.94
N LYS A 174 -11.81 -4.64 3.11
CA LYS A 174 -12.71 -5.31 2.16
C LYS A 174 -13.64 -6.28 2.87
N ILE A 175 -14.87 -6.36 2.38
CA ILE A 175 -15.83 -7.40 2.76
C ILE A 175 -16.21 -8.16 1.50
N SER A 176 -16.20 -9.49 1.58
CA SER A 176 -16.70 -10.36 0.51
C SER A 176 -17.43 -11.58 1.06
N ARG A 177 -17.79 -12.51 0.18
CA ARG A 177 -18.32 -13.83 0.55
C ARG A 177 -17.52 -14.91 -0.15
N ASP A 178 -17.31 -16.01 0.54
CA ASP A 178 -16.72 -17.20 -0.09
C ASP A 178 -17.77 -17.95 -0.94
N PRO A 179 -17.36 -18.95 -1.75
CA PRO A 179 -18.28 -19.74 -2.57
C PRO A 179 -19.38 -20.46 -1.76
N ALA A 180 -19.16 -20.70 -0.47
CA ALA A 180 -20.15 -21.27 0.44
C ALA A 180 -21.10 -20.21 1.04
N GLY A 181 -20.95 -18.93 0.67
CA GLY A 181 -21.76 -17.83 1.13
C GLY A 181 -21.31 -17.23 2.47
N SER A 182 -20.26 -17.75 3.11
CA SER A 182 -19.76 -17.22 4.36
C SER A 182 -19.16 -15.82 4.18
N ARG A 183 -19.45 -14.93 5.10
CA ARG A 183 -18.90 -13.58 5.10
C ARG A 183 -17.40 -13.60 5.43
N LEU A 184 -16.62 -12.91 4.61
CA LEU A 184 -15.20 -12.70 4.78
C LEU A 184 -14.91 -11.23 5.07
N THR A 185 -14.28 -10.96 6.20
CA THR A 185 -13.76 -9.63 6.55
C THR A 185 -12.26 -9.61 6.30
N TYR A 186 -11.82 -8.89 5.27
CA TYR A 186 -10.41 -8.70 4.97
C TYR A 186 -9.86 -7.55 5.80
N LEU A 187 -8.80 -7.80 6.52
CA LEU A 187 -8.16 -6.83 7.39
C LEU A 187 -6.62 -6.95 7.35
N LYS A 188 -5.95 -5.86 7.70
CA LYS A 188 -4.53 -5.84 8.03
C LYS A 188 -4.40 -5.67 9.53
N VAL A 189 -3.60 -6.52 10.15
CA VAL A 189 -3.19 -6.37 11.56
C VAL A 189 -2.15 -5.25 11.62
N THR A 190 -2.46 -4.18 12.33
CA THR A 190 -1.57 -3.00 12.45
C THR A 190 -0.70 -3.04 13.70
N SER A 191 -1.15 -3.76 14.74
CA SER A 191 -0.38 -3.98 15.99
C SER A 191 -0.82 -5.25 16.69
N GLY A 192 0.05 -5.81 17.51
CA GLY A 192 -0.22 -7.01 18.29
C GLY A 192 -0.44 -8.26 17.44
N THR A 193 -1.29 -9.15 17.92
CA THR A 193 -1.59 -10.45 17.28
C THR A 193 -3.07 -10.76 17.40
N LEU A 194 -3.67 -11.18 16.30
CA LEU A 194 -5.04 -11.70 16.25
C LEU A 194 -5.01 -13.22 16.31
N LYS A 195 -5.81 -13.82 17.17
CA LYS A 195 -5.93 -15.29 17.28
C LYS A 195 -7.33 -15.78 16.95
N VAL A 196 -7.41 -17.01 16.51
CA VAL A 196 -8.69 -17.71 16.38
C VAL A 196 -9.35 -17.80 17.75
N LYS A 197 -10.66 -17.51 17.81
CA LYS A 197 -11.50 -17.39 19.01
C LYS A 197 -11.35 -16.08 19.79
N ASP A 198 -10.48 -15.17 19.38
CA ASP A 198 -10.47 -13.83 19.96
C ASP A 198 -11.83 -13.16 19.77
N THR A 199 -12.23 -12.42 20.79
CA THR A 199 -13.43 -11.59 20.75
C THR A 199 -13.04 -10.18 20.36
N LEU A 200 -13.64 -9.69 19.29
CA LEU A 200 -13.44 -8.32 18.81
C LEU A 200 -14.68 -7.49 19.08
N THR A 201 -14.46 -6.23 19.38
CA THR A 201 -15.50 -5.24 19.61
C THR A 201 -15.38 -4.11 18.60
N GLY A 202 -16.49 -3.48 18.28
CA GLY A 202 -16.53 -2.35 17.38
C GLY A 202 -17.79 -1.53 17.56
N ILE A 203 -17.89 -0.44 16.81
CA ILE A 203 -19.08 0.41 16.79
C ILE A 203 -19.82 0.12 15.49
N ALA A 204 -21.08 -0.31 15.58
CA ALA A 204 -21.90 -0.57 14.39
C ALA A 204 -22.00 0.70 13.54
N GLY A 205 -21.48 0.63 12.31
CA GLY A 205 -21.57 1.73 11.36
C GLY A 205 -23.03 2.11 11.11
N LYS A 206 -23.32 3.39 10.92
CA LYS A 206 -24.64 3.85 10.49
C LYS A 206 -24.95 3.18 9.14
N GLN A 207 -25.75 2.11 9.16
CA GLN A 207 -26.40 1.65 7.93
C GLN A 207 -27.31 2.80 7.47
N GLN A 208 -27.03 3.37 6.32
CA GLN A 208 -27.99 4.22 5.61
C GLN A 208 -29.19 3.34 5.22
N SER A 209 -30.12 3.19 6.13
CA SER A 209 -31.47 2.74 5.80
C SER A 209 -32.15 3.90 5.08
N LYS A 210 -32.10 3.90 3.73
CA LYS A 210 -33.09 4.61 2.93
C LYS A 210 -34.44 3.96 3.19
N LYS A 211 -35.22 4.52 4.10
CA LYS A 211 -36.69 4.53 4.07
C LYS A 211 -37.12 5.92 4.48
N GLU A 212 -37.58 6.65 3.47
CA GLU A 212 -38.44 7.82 3.65
C GLU A 212 -39.68 7.39 4.39
N SER A 213 -39.97 8.01 5.51
CA SER A 213 -41.31 8.53 5.87
C SER A 213 -41.28 9.10 7.29
N ASP A 214 -41.65 10.36 7.35
CA ASP A 214 -42.40 11.08 8.39
C ASP A 214 -41.79 11.38 9.77
N LEU A 215 -41.56 12.68 9.91
CA LEU A 215 -41.89 13.55 11.04
C LEU A 215 -41.97 12.91 12.45
N ALA A 216 -40.90 13.12 13.23
CA ALA A 216 -41.05 13.48 14.65
C ALA A 216 -39.71 13.97 15.20
N GLN A 217 -39.70 15.21 15.70
CA GLN A 217 -38.67 15.74 16.60
C GLN A 217 -38.66 14.88 17.86
N ASP A 218 -37.50 14.23 18.12
CA ASP A 218 -37.12 14.02 19.51
C ASP A 218 -35.61 13.91 19.60
N ARG A 219 -35.01 14.68 20.51
CA ARG A 219 -33.61 14.65 20.86
C ARG A 219 -33.40 13.40 21.72
N SER A 220 -33.06 12.30 21.11
CA SER A 220 -32.63 11.12 21.83
C SER A 220 -31.13 10.86 21.52
N GLU A 221 -30.41 10.68 22.58
CA GLU A 221 -29.01 10.29 22.63
C GLU A 221 -28.71 9.21 21.61
N THR A 222 -27.71 9.44 20.80
CA THR A 222 -27.21 8.45 19.80
C THR A 222 -26.61 7.29 20.61
N VAL A 223 -27.41 6.28 20.89
CA VAL A 223 -26.89 5.00 21.43
C VAL A 223 -25.97 4.45 20.36
N MET A 224 -24.66 4.54 20.60
CA MET A 224 -23.69 3.86 19.78
C MET A 224 -23.88 2.35 20.03
N ASN A 225 -24.52 1.66 19.09
CA ASN A 225 -24.64 0.21 19.14
C ASN A 225 -23.23 -0.39 18.98
N SER A 226 -22.62 -0.78 20.10
CA SER A 226 -21.40 -1.58 20.10
C SER A 226 -21.75 -3.01 19.72
N TRP A 227 -20.84 -3.68 19.01
CA TRP A 227 -20.94 -5.10 18.71
C TRP A 227 -19.75 -5.83 19.30
N GLU A 228 -19.98 -7.11 19.62
CA GLU A 228 -18.97 -8.04 20.11
C GLU A 228 -19.14 -9.37 19.37
N GLU A 229 -18.10 -9.80 18.66
CA GLU A 229 -18.12 -11.01 17.82
C GLU A 229 -16.81 -11.78 17.92
N LYS A 230 -16.89 -13.11 17.74
CA LYS A 230 -15.72 -13.99 17.78
C LYS A 230 -15.17 -14.29 16.40
N VAL A 231 -13.85 -14.27 16.28
CA VAL A 231 -13.12 -14.74 15.12
C VAL A 231 -13.19 -16.28 15.05
N ASN A 232 -13.85 -16.81 14.03
CA ASN A 232 -13.99 -18.26 13.85
C ASN A 232 -12.80 -18.86 13.11
N GLN A 233 -12.33 -18.22 12.05
CA GLN A 233 -11.20 -18.66 11.24
C GLN A 233 -10.38 -17.44 10.79
N ILE A 234 -9.08 -17.65 10.64
CA ILE A 234 -8.15 -16.72 10.01
C ILE A 234 -7.60 -17.40 8.77
N ARG A 235 -7.74 -16.76 7.60
CA ARG A 235 -7.34 -17.28 6.30
C ARG A 235 -6.32 -16.35 5.65
N ILE A 236 -5.19 -16.89 5.21
CA ILE A 236 -4.22 -16.18 4.37
C ILE A 236 -4.43 -16.62 2.93
N TYR A 237 -4.77 -15.68 2.07
CA TYR A 237 -5.05 -15.95 0.66
C TYR A 237 -3.79 -15.84 -0.20
N SER A 238 -3.68 -16.76 -1.18
CA SER A 238 -2.74 -16.71 -2.28
C SER A 238 -3.51 -17.01 -3.58
N GLY A 239 -3.93 -15.94 -4.26
CA GLY A 239 -4.91 -16.02 -5.34
C GLY A 239 -6.26 -16.54 -4.83
N GLU A 240 -6.80 -17.58 -5.46
CA GLU A 240 -8.08 -18.20 -5.05
C GLU A 240 -7.93 -19.19 -3.89
N LYS A 241 -6.71 -19.64 -3.61
CA LYS A 241 -6.42 -20.60 -2.52
C LYS A 241 -6.15 -19.87 -1.23
N TYR A 242 -6.44 -20.52 -0.12
CA TYR A 242 -6.10 -19.99 1.19
C TYR A 242 -5.56 -21.07 2.12
N GLU A 243 -4.77 -20.64 3.08
CA GLU A 243 -4.31 -21.44 4.21
C GLU A 243 -5.00 -20.93 5.48
N MET A 244 -5.42 -21.85 6.36
CA MET A 244 -5.95 -21.49 7.68
C MET A 244 -4.83 -21.44 8.70
N VAL A 245 -4.74 -20.31 9.40
CA VAL A 245 -3.74 -20.10 10.44
C VAL A 245 -4.41 -19.89 11.79
N GLN A 246 -3.68 -20.16 12.89
CA GLN A 246 -4.19 -19.98 14.25
C GLN A 246 -4.04 -18.54 14.73
N GLU A 247 -3.08 -17.81 14.17
CA GLU A 247 -2.81 -16.42 14.52
C GLU A 247 -2.34 -15.61 13.30
N ALA A 248 -2.59 -14.30 13.34
CA ALA A 248 -2.05 -13.30 12.40
C ALA A 248 -1.37 -12.19 13.21
N LYS A 249 -0.11 -11.89 12.88
CA LYS A 249 0.72 -10.89 13.56
C LYS A 249 0.66 -9.53 12.85
N SER A 250 1.13 -8.50 13.52
CA SER A 250 1.31 -7.16 12.97
C SER A 250 1.97 -7.22 11.59
N GLY A 251 1.49 -6.40 10.64
CA GLY A 251 1.89 -6.37 9.23
C GLY A 251 1.17 -7.39 8.33
N MET A 252 0.54 -8.43 8.89
CA MET A 252 -0.12 -9.46 8.08
C MET A 252 -1.49 -8.99 7.57
N VAL A 253 -1.77 -9.35 6.32
CA VAL A 253 -3.10 -9.22 5.70
C VAL A 253 -3.79 -10.58 5.71
N CYS A 254 -5.01 -10.63 6.24
CA CYS A 254 -5.78 -11.86 6.33
C CYS A 254 -7.28 -11.62 6.11
N ALA A 255 -8.02 -12.70 5.86
CA ALA A 255 -9.47 -12.69 5.89
C ALA A 255 -9.97 -13.49 7.10
N VAL A 256 -10.93 -12.93 7.82
CA VAL A 256 -11.52 -13.59 8.99
C VAL A 256 -13.00 -13.89 8.76
N THR A 257 -13.47 -14.98 9.38
CA THR A 257 -14.89 -15.32 9.44
C THR A 257 -15.41 -15.16 10.87
N GLY A 258 -16.72 -14.98 11.02
CA GLY A 258 -17.36 -14.80 12.31
C GLY A 258 -17.75 -13.36 12.62
N LEU A 259 -17.29 -12.40 11.82
CA LEU A 259 -17.60 -10.97 11.99
C LEU A 259 -18.70 -10.56 11.00
N ASN A 260 -19.85 -10.12 11.52
CA ASN A 260 -21.04 -9.77 10.71
C ASN A 260 -21.27 -8.26 10.62
N TYR A 261 -20.82 -7.49 11.62
CA TYR A 261 -21.09 -6.06 11.72
C TYR A 261 -19.97 -5.16 11.22
N THR A 262 -18.78 -5.72 10.94
CA THR A 262 -17.64 -4.98 10.41
C THR A 262 -17.94 -4.30 9.06
N TYR A 263 -17.31 -3.17 8.78
CA TYR A 263 -17.41 -2.47 7.52
C TYR A 263 -16.03 -2.01 7.00
N PRO A 264 -15.88 -1.82 5.66
CA PRO A 264 -14.62 -1.34 5.11
C PRO A 264 -14.27 0.05 5.64
N GLY A 265 -13.03 0.22 6.10
CA GLY A 265 -12.54 1.44 6.73
C GLY A 265 -12.61 1.44 8.26
N GLU A 266 -13.21 0.41 8.88
CA GLU A 266 -13.26 0.28 10.33
C GLU A 266 -11.90 -0.08 10.93
N GLY A 267 -11.56 0.56 12.07
CA GLY A 267 -10.47 0.15 12.94
C GLY A 267 -10.99 -0.80 14.01
N LEU A 268 -10.25 -1.86 14.29
CA LEU A 268 -10.53 -2.85 15.34
C LEU A 268 -9.39 -2.85 16.35
N GLY A 269 -9.73 -2.97 17.65
CA GLY A 269 -8.76 -3.01 18.74
C GLY A 269 -9.11 -2.13 19.91
#